data_4c622f0588c5fa139e56be81a64d0bbf
#
_entry.id   4c622f0588c5fa139e56be81a64d0bbf
#
_cell.length_a   1.000
_cell.length_b   1.000
_cell.length_c   1.000
_cell.angle_alpha   90.00
_cell.angle_beta   90.00
_cell.angle_gamma   90.00
#
_symmetry.space_group_name_H-M   'P 1'
#
loop_
_entity.id
_entity.type
_entity.pdbx_description
1 polymer ?
#
loop_
_entity_poly.entity_id
_entity_poly.type
_entity_poly.pdbx_seq_one_letter_code
_entity_poly.pdbx_strand_id
1 'polypeptide(L)'
;MKFKTISLPVLFLCIFLTFLPHVLQAGPGEGWGLALGSGPLKPLDANTGNDYQTTSILSDALDYQWSLGQSFSFSFFGTENGGRAELPPKPKQKYYKTGLLIGAELRAWFGPFFLGIHGGQYYLLWAESLSSYSGIAQTGGSGYSLGFELESGWMIVANNEQSGTFEFYDMPDQKVEGTRILLGYRWR
;
A
#
# COMPACT_ATOMS: atom_id res chain seq x y z
N MET A 1 -9.63 20.76 50.16
CA MET A 1 -10.08 20.68 48.77
C MET A 1 -9.29 19.56 48.07
N LYS A 2 -9.93 18.42 47.73
CA LYS A 2 -9.24 17.29 47.09
C LYS A 2 -9.34 17.49 45.56
N PHE A 3 -8.25 17.82 44.91
CA PHE A 3 -8.17 17.83 43.46
C PHE A 3 -8.24 16.38 42.97
N LYS A 4 -9.30 16.03 42.24
CA LYS A 4 -9.36 14.76 41.53
C LYS A 4 -8.38 14.82 40.37
N THR A 5 -7.35 14.03 40.41
CA THR A 5 -6.41 13.85 39.31
C THR A 5 -7.17 13.29 38.12
N ILE A 6 -7.26 14.06 37.03
CA ILE A 6 -7.81 13.59 35.77
C ILE A 6 -6.81 12.55 35.24
N SER A 7 -7.27 11.34 34.94
CA SER A 7 -6.39 10.30 34.42
C SER A 7 -5.90 10.68 33.00
N LEU A 8 -4.63 10.39 32.70
CA LEU A 8 -3.99 10.71 31.44
C LEU A 8 -4.81 10.33 30.19
N PRO A 9 -5.49 9.14 30.16
CA PRO A 9 -6.37 8.77 29.05
C PRO A 9 -7.58 9.70 28.89
N VAL A 10 -8.16 10.20 29.97
CA VAL A 10 -9.29 11.14 29.90
C VAL A 10 -8.84 12.50 29.38
N LEU A 11 -7.65 12.96 29.77
CA LEU A 11 -7.06 14.19 29.22
C LEU A 11 -6.80 14.05 27.70
N PHE A 12 -6.22 12.92 27.25
CA PHE A 12 -6.02 12.62 25.84
C PHE A 12 -7.33 12.56 25.06
N LEU A 13 -8.37 11.93 25.62
CA LEU A 13 -9.69 11.87 25.00
C LEU A 13 -10.32 13.25 24.88
N CYS A 14 -10.21 14.10 25.90
CA CYS A 14 -10.71 15.48 25.86
C CYS A 14 -9.97 16.32 24.84
N ILE A 15 -8.64 16.23 24.76
CA ILE A 15 -7.83 16.89 23.74
C ILE A 15 -8.23 16.40 22.35
N PHE A 16 -8.35 15.09 22.15
CA PHE A 16 -8.77 14.51 20.88
C PHE A 16 -10.17 14.99 20.47
N LEU A 17 -11.14 15.01 21.39
CA LEU A 17 -12.51 15.49 21.13
C LEU A 17 -12.59 16.99 20.87
N THR A 18 -11.69 17.82 21.43
CA THR A 18 -11.67 19.28 21.15
C THR A 18 -11.04 19.61 19.80
N PHE A 19 -10.11 18.78 19.32
CA PHE A 19 -9.53 18.92 17.97
C PHE A 19 -10.40 18.30 16.86
N LEU A 20 -11.31 17.37 17.21
CA LEU A 20 -12.18 16.67 16.25
C LEU A 20 -12.98 17.63 15.33
N PRO A 21 -13.60 18.74 15.80
CA PRO A 21 -14.39 19.59 14.92
C PRO A 21 -13.58 20.28 13.82
N HIS A 22 -12.30 20.59 14.08
CA HIS A 22 -11.42 21.25 13.10
C HIS A 22 -10.83 20.24 12.12
N VAL A 23 -10.73 18.98 12.53
CA VAL A 23 -10.23 17.88 11.74
C VAL A 23 -11.32 17.30 10.81
N LEU A 24 -12.61 17.42 11.20
CA LEU A 24 -13.74 16.89 10.45
C LEU A 24 -14.11 17.69 9.18
N GLN A 25 -13.46 18.83 8.91
CA GLN A 25 -13.71 19.62 7.69
C GLN A 25 -12.81 19.23 6.51
N ALA A 26 -11.74 18.47 6.73
CA ALA A 26 -10.91 17.96 5.64
C ALA A 26 -11.69 16.87 4.87
N GLY A 27 -12.12 17.22 3.68
CA GLY A 27 -12.67 16.27 2.71
C GLY A 27 -11.56 15.79 1.76
N PRO A 28 -11.90 14.90 0.81
CA PRO A 28 -10.94 14.38 -0.14
C PRO A 28 -10.29 15.50 -0.95
N GLY A 29 -8.96 15.61 -0.87
CA GLY A 29 -8.20 16.49 -1.77
C GLY A 29 -8.25 15.97 -3.20
N GLU A 30 -8.31 16.88 -4.17
CA GLU A 30 -8.19 16.55 -5.59
C GLU A 30 -6.77 16.85 -6.06
N GLY A 31 -6.19 16.00 -6.91
CA GLY A 31 -4.87 16.21 -7.50
C GLY A 31 -3.95 15.00 -7.44
N TRP A 32 -2.70 15.25 -7.84
CA TRP A 32 -1.65 14.24 -7.82
C TRP A 32 -1.12 13.98 -6.43
N GLY A 33 -0.93 12.71 -6.09
CA GLY A 33 -0.30 12.23 -4.87
C GLY A 33 0.92 11.38 -5.17
N LEU A 34 1.98 11.57 -4.39
CA LEU A 34 3.16 10.71 -4.39
C LEU A 34 3.45 10.28 -2.96
N ALA A 35 3.64 8.99 -2.75
CA ALA A 35 4.00 8.44 -1.45
C ALA A 35 5.15 7.45 -1.57
N LEU A 36 6.03 7.46 -0.58
CA LEU A 36 7.20 6.60 -0.48
C LEU A 36 7.18 5.89 0.86
N GLY A 37 7.65 4.66 0.89
CA GLY A 37 7.71 3.90 2.13
C GLY A 37 8.30 2.52 1.98
N SER A 38 7.93 1.64 2.88
CA SER A 38 8.39 0.28 2.90
C SER A 38 7.36 -0.63 3.54
N GLY A 39 7.44 -1.90 3.21
CA GLY A 39 6.66 -2.97 3.81
C GLY A 39 6.96 -4.29 3.12
N PRO A 40 6.80 -5.40 3.83
CA PRO A 40 7.03 -6.70 3.25
C PRO A 40 5.97 -6.99 2.19
N LEU A 41 6.42 -7.19 0.94
CA LEU A 41 5.66 -7.94 -0.03
C LEU A 41 6.21 -9.36 -0.01
N LYS A 42 5.33 -10.29 0.28
CA LYS A 42 5.67 -11.71 0.39
C LYS A 42 5.20 -12.44 -0.85
N PRO A 43 6.12 -12.91 -1.69
CA PRO A 43 5.75 -13.91 -2.67
C PRO A 43 5.53 -15.23 -1.95
N LEU A 44 4.41 -15.86 -2.24
CA LEU A 44 3.98 -17.13 -1.70
C LEU A 44 3.95 -18.13 -2.84
N ASP A 45 4.34 -19.37 -2.55
CA ASP A 45 4.02 -20.49 -3.43
C ASP A 45 2.50 -20.67 -3.49
N ALA A 46 1.91 -20.56 -4.67
CA ALA A 46 0.46 -20.57 -4.84
C ALA A 46 -0.18 -21.93 -4.45
N ASN A 47 0.58 -23.01 -4.46
CA ASN A 47 0.12 -24.37 -4.17
C ASN A 47 0.30 -24.74 -2.69
N THR A 48 1.42 -24.33 -2.09
CA THR A 48 1.76 -24.70 -0.72
C THR A 48 1.52 -23.59 0.31
N GLY A 49 1.39 -22.33 -0.14
CA GLY A 49 1.30 -21.16 0.74
C GLY A 49 2.59 -20.82 1.48
N ASN A 50 3.71 -21.46 1.15
CA ASN A 50 4.98 -21.21 1.79
C ASN A 50 5.55 -19.84 1.39
N ASP A 51 6.00 -19.07 2.36
CA ASP A 51 6.67 -17.79 2.16
C ASP A 51 8.05 -17.99 1.54
N TYR A 52 8.35 -17.20 0.52
CA TYR A 52 9.72 -17.01 0.08
C TYR A 52 10.34 -15.83 0.85
N GLN A 53 11.54 -16.02 1.36
CA GLN A 53 12.25 -14.96 2.08
C GLN A 53 12.45 -13.74 1.17
N THR A 54 11.84 -12.63 1.55
CA THR A 54 11.88 -11.39 0.78
C THR A 54 12.40 -10.26 1.65
N THR A 55 13.29 -9.47 1.08
CA THR A 55 13.67 -8.18 1.64
C THR A 55 13.04 -7.10 0.79
N SER A 56 12.04 -6.41 1.31
CA SER A 56 11.50 -5.20 0.68
C SER A 56 12.51 -4.08 0.85
N ILE A 57 12.82 -3.37 -0.25
CA ILE A 57 13.80 -2.29 -0.24
C ILE A 57 13.09 -0.94 -0.24
N LEU A 58 12.16 -0.75 -1.17
CA LEU A 58 11.43 0.50 -1.34
C LEU A 58 10.05 0.20 -1.93
N SER A 59 9.08 0.98 -1.53
CA SER A 59 7.75 1.01 -2.12
C SER A 59 7.38 2.45 -2.41
N ASP A 60 6.76 2.68 -3.54
CA ASP A 60 6.21 3.97 -3.91
C ASP A 60 4.79 3.81 -4.47
N ALA A 61 4.07 4.90 -4.43
CA ALA A 61 2.74 5.01 -5.00
C ALA A 61 2.55 6.38 -5.63
N LEU A 62 2.03 6.41 -6.83
CA LEU A 62 1.60 7.61 -7.54
C LEU A 62 0.11 7.46 -7.81
N ASP A 63 -0.68 8.46 -7.45
CA ASP A 63 -2.11 8.49 -7.77
C ASP A 63 -2.55 9.86 -8.29
N TYR A 64 -3.66 9.86 -9.03
CA TYR A 64 -4.45 11.06 -9.26
C TYR A 64 -5.85 10.83 -8.71
N GLN A 65 -6.28 11.69 -7.80
CA GLN A 65 -7.54 11.59 -7.10
C GLN A 65 -8.52 12.67 -7.55
N TRP A 66 -9.77 12.25 -7.76
CA TRP A 66 -10.94 13.12 -7.96
C TRP A 66 -11.84 13.04 -6.73
N SER A 67 -12.32 14.19 -6.30
CA SER A 67 -13.33 14.27 -5.26
C SER A 67 -14.71 13.90 -5.83
N LEU A 68 -15.41 13.02 -5.14
CA LEU A 68 -16.81 12.65 -5.40
C LEU A 68 -17.69 13.20 -4.26
N GLY A 69 -17.67 14.52 -4.07
CA GLY A 69 -18.31 15.19 -2.94
C GLY A 69 -17.43 15.20 -1.69
N GLN A 70 -18.05 15.30 -0.52
CA GLN A 70 -17.31 15.48 0.74
C GLN A 70 -16.81 14.18 1.38
N SER A 71 -17.40 13.06 1.02
CA SER A 71 -17.18 11.79 1.73
C SER A 71 -16.58 10.68 0.86
N PHE A 72 -16.43 10.90 -0.43
CA PHE A 72 -15.89 9.90 -1.33
C PHE A 72 -14.88 10.50 -2.30
N SER A 73 -13.91 9.69 -2.70
CA SER A 73 -13.03 10.01 -3.82
C SER A 73 -12.74 8.77 -4.64
N PHE A 74 -12.41 9.01 -5.89
CA PHE A 74 -11.96 7.99 -6.83
C PHE A 74 -10.55 8.35 -7.29
N SER A 75 -9.68 7.38 -7.45
CA SER A 75 -8.34 7.61 -7.99
C SER A 75 -7.91 6.52 -8.95
N PHE A 76 -7.10 6.91 -9.94
CA PHE A 76 -6.21 5.99 -10.62
C PHE A 76 -4.86 6.01 -9.93
N PHE A 77 -4.26 4.84 -9.78
CA PHE A 77 -2.98 4.73 -9.10
C PHE A 77 -2.04 3.72 -9.76
N GLY A 78 -0.75 3.93 -9.53
CA GLY A 78 0.30 2.95 -9.76
C GLY A 78 1.12 2.81 -8.48
N THR A 79 1.40 1.58 -8.10
CA THR A 79 2.29 1.30 -6.96
C THR A 79 3.42 0.41 -7.40
N GLU A 80 4.63 0.74 -7.01
CA GLU A 80 5.80 -0.07 -7.27
C GLU A 80 6.39 -0.60 -5.97
N ASN A 81 6.89 -1.82 -6.02
CA ASN A 81 7.55 -2.48 -4.92
C ASN A 81 8.82 -3.14 -5.40
N GLY A 82 9.94 -2.54 -5.05
CA GLY A 82 11.26 -3.14 -5.23
C GLY A 82 11.59 -4.07 -4.07
N GLY A 83 12.03 -5.28 -4.36
CA GLY A 83 12.41 -6.24 -3.35
C GLY A 83 13.38 -7.29 -3.89
N ARG A 84 13.99 -8.04 -2.97
CA ARG A 84 14.86 -9.16 -3.27
C ARG A 84 14.24 -10.41 -2.70
N ALA A 85 14.05 -11.44 -3.52
CA ALA A 85 13.54 -12.72 -3.08
C ALA A 85 14.48 -13.85 -3.47
N GLU A 86 14.62 -14.84 -2.62
CA GLU A 86 15.28 -16.11 -2.91
C GLU A 86 14.22 -17.13 -3.30
N LEU A 87 14.29 -17.69 -4.49
CA LEU A 87 13.33 -18.68 -4.99
C LEU A 87 13.96 -20.06 -5.08
N PRO A 88 13.26 -21.13 -4.67
CA PRO A 88 13.67 -22.49 -4.96
C PRO A 88 13.52 -22.78 -6.48
N PRO A 89 14.26 -23.76 -7.06
CA PRO A 89 15.07 -24.76 -6.38
C PRO A 89 16.54 -24.41 -6.19
N LYS A 90 16.94 -23.18 -6.48
CA LYS A 90 18.35 -22.78 -6.41
C LYS A 90 18.56 -21.76 -5.29
N PRO A 91 18.83 -22.18 -4.04
CA PRO A 91 18.87 -21.30 -2.87
C PRO A 91 20.00 -20.26 -2.88
N LYS A 92 20.83 -20.21 -3.90
CA LYS A 92 21.94 -19.27 -4.02
C LYS A 92 21.78 -18.23 -5.13
N GLN A 93 20.72 -18.30 -5.93
CA GLN A 93 20.45 -17.31 -6.97
C GLN A 93 19.47 -16.28 -6.45
N LYS A 94 19.94 -15.05 -6.34
CA LYS A 94 19.14 -13.93 -5.86
C LYS A 94 18.40 -13.32 -7.02
N TYR A 95 17.08 -13.36 -6.96
CA TYR A 95 16.21 -12.76 -7.95
C TYR A 95 15.75 -11.40 -7.46
N TYR A 96 15.88 -10.39 -8.32
CA TYR A 96 15.25 -9.10 -8.06
C TYR A 96 13.81 -9.17 -8.53
N LYS A 97 12.90 -8.68 -7.69
CA LYS A 97 11.49 -8.57 -8.03
C LYS A 97 11.06 -7.13 -7.91
N THR A 98 10.42 -6.66 -8.96
CA THR A 98 9.63 -5.43 -8.91
C THR A 98 8.20 -5.83 -9.16
N GLY A 99 7.32 -5.55 -8.20
CA GLY A 99 5.88 -5.68 -8.36
C GLY A 99 5.30 -4.32 -8.69
N LEU A 100 4.50 -4.25 -9.75
CA LEU A 100 3.78 -3.04 -10.16
C LEU A 100 2.29 -3.34 -10.20
N LEU A 101 1.49 -2.64 -9.38
CA LEU A 101 0.03 -2.68 -9.46
C LEU A 101 -0.47 -1.37 -10.04
N ILE A 102 -1.17 -1.44 -11.17
CA ILE A 102 -1.83 -0.30 -11.81
C ILE A 102 -3.33 -0.54 -11.72
N GLY A 103 -4.06 0.43 -11.20
CA GLY A 103 -5.49 0.23 -10.97
C GLY A 103 -6.26 1.48 -10.59
N ALA A 104 -7.42 1.21 -10.00
CA ALA A 104 -8.33 2.22 -9.50
C ALA A 104 -8.68 1.96 -8.03
N GLU A 105 -8.92 3.02 -7.30
CA GLU A 105 -9.27 2.99 -5.89
C GLU A 105 -10.48 3.88 -5.61
N LEU A 106 -11.40 3.37 -4.81
CA LEU A 106 -12.50 4.14 -4.23
C LEU A 106 -12.23 4.31 -2.74
N ARG A 107 -12.24 5.54 -2.24
CA ARG A 107 -12.04 5.89 -0.84
C ARG A 107 -13.29 6.48 -0.23
N ALA A 108 -13.62 6.06 0.98
CA ALA A 108 -14.61 6.69 1.85
C ALA A 108 -13.87 7.51 2.92
N TRP A 109 -14.30 8.76 3.13
CA TRP A 109 -13.62 9.75 3.97
C TRP A 109 -14.42 10.07 5.24
N PHE A 110 -13.70 10.19 6.35
CA PHE A 110 -14.21 10.54 7.67
C PHE A 110 -13.32 11.64 8.25
N GLY A 111 -13.52 12.87 7.79
CA GLY A 111 -12.58 13.94 8.02
C GLY A 111 -11.25 13.68 7.29
N PRO A 112 -10.10 13.73 7.97
CA PRO A 112 -8.80 13.46 7.36
C PRO A 112 -8.50 11.97 7.18
N PHE A 113 -9.32 11.08 7.76
CA PHE A 113 -9.14 9.65 7.66
C PHE A 113 -9.89 9.10 6.46
N PHE A 114 -9.34 8.07 5.81
CA PHE A 114 -10.03 7.34 4.77
C PHE A 114 -9.83 5.83 4.87
N LEU A 115 -10.82 5.13 4.33
CA LEU A 115 -10.76 3.71 4.00
C LEU A 115 -10.93 3.58 2.51
N GLY A 116 -10.06 2.82 1.86
CA GLY A 116 -10.12 2.57 0.42
C GLY A 116 -10.19 1.09 0.08
N ILE A 117 -10.80 0.81 -1.04
CA ILE A 117 -10.71 -0.49 -1.72
C ILE A 117 -10.16 -0.25 -3.12
N HIS A 118 -9.24 -1.09 -3.53
CA HIS A 118 -8.61 -0.93 -4.83
C HIS A 118 -8.47 -2.26 -5.57
N GLY A 119 -8.32 -2.16 -6.87
CA GLY A 119 -8.07 -3.30 -7.73
C GLY A 119 -7.52 -2.86 -9.08
N GLY A 120 -6.84 -3.78 -9.75
CA GLY A 120 -6.19 -3.48 -11.01
C GLY A 120 -5.42 -4.66 -11.58
N GLN A 121 -4.48 -4.34 -12.45
CA GLN A 121 -3.57 -5.30 -13.05
C GLN A 121 -2.24 -5.29 -12.30
N TYR A 122 -1.84 -6.43 -11.81
CA TYR A 122 -0.57 -6.65 -11.14
C TYR A 122 0.44 -7.23 -12.13
N TYR A 123 1.60 -6.60 -12.23
CA TYR A 123 2.73 -7.04 -13.03
C TYR A 123 3.88 -7.42 -12.10
N LEU A 124 4.47 -8.58 -12.32
CA LEU A 124 5.66 -9.02 -11.61
C LEU A 124 6.82 -9.04 -12.61
N LEU A 125 7.78 -8.14 -12.40
CA LEU A 125 9.02 -8.09 -13.14
C LEU A 125 10.11 -8.79 -12.33
N TRP A 126 10.84 -9.70 -12.94
CA TRP A 126 11.91 -10.41 -12.28
C TRP A 126 13.09 -10.62 -13.22
N ALA A 127 14.26 -10.63 -12.65
CA ALA A 127 15.50 -10.89 -13.35
C ALA A 127 16.41 -11.75 -12.50
N GLU A 128 17.11 -12.67 -13.13
CA GLU A 128 18.13 -13.49 -12.48
C GLU A 128 19.45 -12.70 -12.48
N SER A 129 20.10 -12.58 -11.31
CA SER A 129 21.32 -11.78 -11.15
C SER A 129 22.55 -12.30 -11.89
N LEU A 130 22.51 -13.56 -12.37
CA LEU A 130 23.63 -14.24 -13.02
C LEU A 130 23.31 -14.74 -14.43
N SER A 131 22.10 -14.56 -14.91
CA SER A 131 21.71 -14.91 -16.27
C SER A 131 21.01 -13.72 -16.93
N SER A 132 21.03 -13.68 -18.25
CA SER A 132 20.27 -12.70 -19.03
C SER A 132 18.77 -12.98 -19.07
N TYR A 133 18.27 -13.83 -18.18
CA TYR A 133 16.86 -14.21 -18.15
C TYR A 133 16.07 -13.19 -17.35
N SER A 134 15.10 -12.56 -18.00
CA SER A 134 14.13 -11.66 -17.38
C SER A 134 12.74 -12.01 -17.88
N GLY A 135 11.74 -11.81 -17.04
CA GLY A 135 10.36 -12.11 -17.40
C GLY A 135 9.38 -11.12 -16.78
N ILE A 136 8.22 -11.02 -17.42
CA ILE A 136 7.08 -10.27 -16.92
C ILE A 136 5.93 -11.26 -16.83
N ALA A 137 5.37 -11.41 -15.64
CA ALA A 137 4.12 -12.12 -15.42
C ALA A 137 3.05 -11.12 -15.01
N GLN A 138 1.79 -11.37 -15.35
CA GLN A 138 0.67 -10.49 -15.01
C GLN A 138 -0.51 -11.28 -14.47
N THR A 139 -1.23 -10.65 -13.55
CA THR A 139 -2.46 -11.19 -12.98
C THR A 139 -3.33 -10.06 -12.42
N GLY A 140 -4.58 -10.32 -12.05
CA GLY A 140 -5.37 -9.36 -11.30
C GLY A 140 -4.78 -9.11 -9.91
N GLY A 141 -4.95 -7.93 -9.38
CA GLY A 141 -4.59 -7.57 -8.01
C GLY A 141 -5.70 -6.77 -7.34
N SER A 142 -5.79 -6.88 -6.03
CA SER A 142 -6.76 -6.14 -5.22
C SER A 142 -6.22 -5.89 -3.83
N GLY A 143 -6.88 -4.99 -3.11
CA GLY A 143 -6.50 -4.70 -1.74
C GLY A 143 -7.38 -3.65 -1.09
N TYR A 144 -6.92 -3.21 0.06
CA TYR A 144 -7.55 -2.12 0.79
C TYR A 144 -6.49 -1.17 1.32
N SER A 145 -6.89 0.07 1.52
CA SER A 145 -6.06 1.12 2.10
C SER A 145 -6.73 1.71 3.34
N LEU A 146 -5.91 2.12 4.27
CA LEU A 146 -6.28 2.95 5.40
C LEU A 146 -5.32 4.12 5.44
N GLY A 147 -5.82 5.34 5.52
CA GLY A 147 -4.94 6.48 5.51
C GLY A 147 -5.46 7.69 6.25
N PHE A 148 -4.56 8.63 6.35
CA PHE A 148 -4.77 9.93 6.94
C PHE A 148 -4.12 10.99 6.04
N GLU A 149 -4.88 12.01 5.65
CA GLU A 149 -4.39 13.11 4.81
C GLU A 149 -4.76 14.44 5.45
N LEU A 150 -3.75 15.29 5.65
CA LEU A 150 -3.91 16.65 6.17
C LEU A 150 -4.36 17.60 5.06
N GLU A 151 -4.99 18.72 5.46
CA GLU A 151 -5.33 19.80 4.52
C GLU A 151 -4.09 20.36 3.79
N SER A 152 -2.93 20.31 4.42
CA SER A 152 -1.65 20.67 3.82
C SER A 152 -1.19 19.75 2.69
N GLY A 153 -1.85 18.60 2.48
CA GLY A 153 -1.52 17.59 1.49
C GLY A 153 -0.63 16.45 2.00
N TRP A 154 -0.05 16.55 3.20
CA TRP A 154 0.69 15.43 3.77
C TRP A 154 -0.21 14.25 4.09
N MET A 155 0.23 13.05 3.76
CA MET A 155 -0.54 11.83 3.98
C MET A 155 0.31 10.67 4.50
N ILE A 156 -0.33 9.81 5.28
CA ILE A 156 0.19 8.50 5.66
C ILE A 156 -0.83 7.46 5.22
N VAL A 157 -0.37 6.43 4.52
CA VAL A 157 -1.23 5.39 3.96
C VAL A 157 -0.67 4.02 4.31
N ALA A 158 -1.50 3.17 4.86
CA ALA A 158 -1.24 1.74 4.98
C ALA A 158 -2.03 1.02 3.89
N ASN A 159 -1.33 0.37 2.97
CA ASN A 159 -1.90 -0.43 1.90
C ASN A 159 -1.69 -1.90 2.18
N ASN A 160 -2.75 -2.68 2.08
CA ASN A 160 -2.68 -4.13 2.00
C ASN A 160 -3.01 -4.55 0.57
N GLU A 161 -2.18 -5.36 -0.02
CA GLU A 161 -2.33 -5.82 -1.39
C GLU A 161 -2.20 -7.33 -1.49
N GLN A 162 -2.97 -7.91 -2.40
CA GLN A 162 -2.85 -9.30 -2.81
C GLN A 162 -3.00 -9.42 -4.31
N SER A 163 -2.16 -10.26 -4.91
CA SER A 163 -2.28 -10.63 -6.32
C SER A 163 -3.12 -11.88 -6.50
N GLY A 164 -3.63 -12.10 -7.71
CA GLY A 164 -3.99 -13.43 -8.18
C GLY A 164 -2.76 -14.33 -8.32
N THR A 165 -2.95 -15.47 -8.95
CA THR A 165 -1.85 -16.40 -9.22
C THR A 165 -1.08 -15.96 -10.46
N PHE A 166 0.23 -15.86 -10.33
CA PHE A 166 1.15 -15.75 -11.45
C PHE A 166 1.55 -17.15 -11.88
N GLU A 167 1.23 -17.52 -13.12
CA GLU A 167 1.60 -18.79 -13.71
C GLU A 167 2.99 -18.70 -14.35
N PHE A 168 3.86 -19.65 -14.04
CA PHE A 168 5.21 -19.72 -14.57
C PHE A 168 5.46 -21.07 -15.20
N TYR A 169 6.17 -21.10 -16.34
CA TYR A 169 6.49 -22.33 -17.03
C TYR A 169 7.57 -23.17 -16.33
N ASP A 170 8.59 -22.50 -15.78
CA ASP A 170 9.78 -23.15 -15.21
C ASP A 170 9.93 -23.01 -13.69
N MET A 171 8.94 -22.46 -13.02
CA MET A 171 8.93 -22.22 -11.58
C MET A 171 7.54 -22.51 -11.00
N PRO A 172 7.44 -22.78 -9.70
CA PRO A 172 6.14 -22.87 -9.04
C PRO A 172 5.34 -21.57 -9.20
N ASP A 173 4.03 -21.72 -9.41
CA ASP A 173 3.10 -20.60 -9.44
C ASP A 173 3.16 -19.80 -8.15
N GLN A 174 3.04 -18.49 -8.25
CA GLN A 174 3.25 -17.57 -7.15
C GLN A 174 2.06 -16.66 -6.96
N LYS A 175 1.87 -16.23 -5.72
CA LYS A 175 1.04 -15.09 -5.33
C LYS A 175 1.92 -14.09 -4.60
N VAL A 176 1.49 -12.83 -4.60
CA VAL A 176 2.15 -11.77 -3.83
C VAL A 176 1.13 -11.18 -2.89
N GLU A 177 1.49 -11.06 -1.63
CA GLU A 177 0.68 -10.36 -0.63
C GLU A 177 1.57 -9.55 0.29
N GLY A 178 1.02 -8.49 0.88
CA GLY A 178 1.75 -7.72 1.87
C GLY A 178 1.06 -6.44 2.28
N THR A 179 1.59 -5.87 3.35
CA THR A 179 1.14 -4.57 3.88
C THR A 179 2.31 -3.60 3.82
N ARG A 180 2.05 -2.39 3.35
CA ARG A 180 3.03 -1.30 3.25
C ARG A 180 2.55 -0.09 4.01
N ILE A 181 3.49 0.67 4.55
CA ILE A 181 3.24 1.99 5.13
C ILE A 181 3.99 3.00 4.29
N LEU A 182 3.25 3.96 3.76
CA LEU A 182 3.74 5.00 2.86
C LEU A 182 3.51 6.37 3.50
N LEU A 183 4.50 7.25 3.40
CA LEU A 183 4.41 8.67 3.70
C LEU A 183 4.43 9.44 2.40
N GLY A 184 3.50 10.35 2.21
CA GLY A 184 3.35 11.04 0.94
C GLY A 184 2.84 12.46 1.04
N TYR A 185 2.71 13.04 -0.13
CA TYR A 185 2.19 14.39 -0.31
C TYR A 185 1.28 14.45 -1.55
N ARG A 186 0.15 15.16 -1.41
CA ARG A 186 -0.77 15.46 -2.51
C ARG A 186 -0.68 16.94 -2.87
N TRP A 187 -0.42 17.19 -4.14
CA TRP A 187 -0.51 18.55 -4.73
C TRP A 187 -1.96 18.82 -5.12
N ARG A 188 -2.50 19.89 -4.56
CA ARG A 188 -3.87 20.36 -4.79
C ARG A 188 -3.89 21.59 -5.69
#